data_200e34ab7dae762ec62733b9f7f62d3f
#
_entry.id   200e34ab7dae762ec62733b9f7f62d3f
#
_cell.length_a   1.000
_cell.length_b   1.000
_cell.length_c   1.000
_cell.angle_alpha   90.00
_cell.angle_beta   90.00
_cell.angle_gamma   90.00
#
_symmetry.space_group_name_H-M   'P 1'
#
loop_
_entity.id
_entity.type
_entity.pdbx_description
1 polymer ?
#
loop_
_entity_poly.entity_id
_entity_poly.type
_entity_poly.pdbx_seq_one_letter_code
_entity_poly.pdbx_strand_id
1 'polypeptide(L)'
;PYDYEPVEDPTQGAPVPTEADAGPDAGNGLLTDLERRQLACEHELLTLLTTYPDSFRAYAERITEVEWVDARSETIAWSILATPEGTAPADAMAAARAVCPEAAQLVGSGLLSATSKHPTETNIEFLLDTLELYTTRRRMKTAQARLRSNRSMSSDERRELAIQATRDAARIRELEQAVEGIADPFRE
;
A
#
# COMPACT_ATOMS: atom_id res chain seq x y z
N PRO A 1 35.64 -7.88 -61.79
CA PRO A 1 34.42 -7.26 -61.31
C PRO A 1 33.98 -8.02 -60.08
N TYR A 2 34.07 -7.37 -58.97
CA TYR A 2 33.59 -7.91 -57.71
C TYR A 2 32.28 -7.23 -57.44
N ASP A 3 31.16 -8.02 -57.48
CA ASP A 3 29.86 -7.60 -57.06
C ASP A 3 29.85 -7.45 -55.52
N TYR A 4 29.61 -6.23 -55.07
CA TYR A 4 29.46 -5.89 -53.66
C TYR A 4 27.96 -5.92 -53.36
N GLU A 5 27.48 -6.98 -52.71
CA GLU A 5 26.13 -6.99 -52.13
C GLU A 5 26.15 -6.13 -50.87
N PRO A 6 25.19 -5.19 -50.71
CA PRO A 6 25.07 -4.41 -49.46
C PRO A 6 24.50 -5.31 -48.35
N VAL A 7 25.32 -5.44 -47.30
CA VAL A 7 24.90 -6.07 -46.06
C VAL A 7 23.83 -5.15 -45.38
N GLU A 8 22.60 -5.62 -45.31
CA GLU A 8 21.54 -4.95 -44.55
C GLU A 8 21.91 -4.99 -43.06
N ASP A 9 21.96 -3.81 -42.44
CA ASP A 9 22.21 -3.57 -41.03
C ASP A 9 20.96 -3.98 -40.20
N PRO A 10 21.02 -5.01 -39.31
CA PRO A 10 19.88 -5.49 -38.54
C PRO A 10 19.55 -4.61 -37.34
N THR A 11 20.05 -3.38 -37.24
CA THR A 11 19.80 -2.46 -36.11
C THR A 11 18.77 -1.38 -36.42
N GLN A 12 17.71 -1.68 -37.17
CA GLN A 12 16.55 -0.79 -37.21
C GLN A 12 15.43 -1.25 -36.28
N GLY A 13 15.39 -0.57 -35.13
CA GLY A 13 14.15 -0.13 -34.52
C GLY A 13 13.26 -1.19 -33.88
N ALA A 14 13.69 -1.80 -32.81
CA ALA A 14 12.71 -2.25 -31.82
C ALA A 14 12.06 -1.00 -31.20
N PRO A 15 10.72 -0.84 -31.26
CA PRO A 15 10.08 0.29 -30.60
C PRO A 15 10.31 0.19 -29.09
N VAL A 16 10.91 1.24 -28.55
CA VAL A 16 10.99 1.45 -27.09
C VAL A 16 9.57 1.51 -26.58
N PRO A 17 9.15 0.69 -25.59
CA PRO A 17 7.84 0.80 -25.01
C PRO A 17 7.71 2.17 -24.33
N THR A 18 6.95 3.05 -24.91
CA THR A 18 6.56 4.31 -24.27
C THR A 18 5.61 3.96 -23.11
N GLU A 19 5.90 4.42 -21.89
CA GLU A 19 5.09 4.25 -20.66
C GLU A 19 3.65 4.80 -20.76
N ALA A 20 3.18 5.13 -21.95
CA ALA A 20 1.88 5.79 -22.18
C ALA A 20 0.73 4.84 -22.49
N ASP A 21 0.94 3.53 -22.54
CA ASP A 21 -0.11 2.57 -23.02
C ASP A 21 -0.50 1.51 -21.98
N ALA A 22 -0.42 1.85 -20.70
CA ALA A 22 -1.14 1.10 -19.67
C ALA A 22 -2.60 1.56 -19.65
N GLY A 23 -3.40 1.04 -20.60
CA GLY A 23 -4.85 1.09 -20.54
C GLY A 23 -5.37 0.49 -19.24
N PRO A 24 -6.63 0.76 -18.85
CA PRO A 24 -7.20 0.24 -17.62
C PRO A 24 -7.29 -1.29 -17.73
N ASP A 25 -6.38 -1.96 -17.03
CA ASP A 25 -6.36 -3.42 -16.87
C ASP A 25 -7.51 -3.83 -15.93
N ALA A 26 -8.73 -3.65 -16.44
CA ALA A 26 -9.95 -4.14 -15.83
C ALA A 26 -10.13 -5.58 -16.29
N GLY A 27 -9.63 -6.55 -15.53
CA GLY A 27 -10.13 -7.90 -15.73
C GLY A 27 -9.25 -9.08 -15.43
N ASN A 28 -8.05 -8.95 -14.91
CA ASN A 28 -7.18 -10.12 -14.77
C ASN A 28 -6.65 -10.36 -13.35
N GLY A 29 -7.40 -10.06 -12.30
CA GLY A 29 -7.11 -10.51 -10.92
C GLY A 29 -5.70 -10.22 -10.37
N LEU A 30 -4.85 -9.55 -11.14
CA LEU A 30 -3.50 -9.20 -10.75
C LEU A 30 -3.50 -7.84 -10.06
N LEU A 31 -2.92 -7.80 -8.87
CA LEU A 31 -2.72 -6.57 -8.12
C LEU A 31 -1.90 -5.57 -8.93
N THR A 32 -2.30 -4.32 -8.92
CA THR A 32 -1.50 -3.21 -9.46
C THR A 32 -0.21 -3.03 -8.64
N ASP A 33 0.79 -2.35 -9.19
CA ASP A 33 2.03 -2.04 -8.45
C ASP A 33 1.76 -1.28 -7.15
N LEU A 34 0.77 -0.39 -7.17
CA LEU A 34 0.38 0.37 -6.00
C LEU A 34 -0.23 -0.51 -4.92
N GLU A 35 -1.11 -1.45 -5.30
CA GLU A 35 -1.70 -2.41 -4.38
C GLU A 35 -0.66 -3.38 -3.82
N ARG A 36 0.30 -3.83 -4.63
CA ARG A 36 1.42 -4.67 -4.15
C ARG A 36 2.27 -3.96 -3.09
N ARG A 37 2.57 -2.67 -3.31
CA ARG A 37 3.33 -1.87 -2.35
C ARG A 37 2.53 -1.64 -1.07
N GLN A 38 1.25 -1.32 -1.18
CA GLN A 38 0.38 -1.17 -0.02
C GLN A 38 0.28 -2.47 0.77
N LEU A 39 0.07 -3.60 0.09
CA LEU A 39 0.01 -4.92 0.72
C LEU A 39 1.30 -5.27 1.49
N ALA A 40 2.47 -4.93 0.94
CA ALA A 40 3.73 -5.11 1.66
C ALA A 40 3.77 -4.29 2.97
N CYS A 41 3.28 -3.04 2.95
CA CYS A 41 3.17 -2.22 4.17
C CYS A 41 2.11 -2.77 5.15
N GLU A 42 1.01 -3.32 4.66
CA GLU A 42 0.00 -3.99 5.50
C GLU A 42 0.59 -5.18 6.24
N HIS A 43 1.34 -6.03 5.56
CA HIS A 43 2.02 -7.17 6.18
C HIS A 43 3.07 -6.72 7.22
N GLU A 44 3.77 -5.63 6.94
CA GLU A 44 4.71 -5.03 7.87
C GLU A 44 3.99 -4.55 9.15
N LEU A 45 2.88 -3.84 8.98
CA LEU A 45 2.04 -3.40 10.09
C LEU A 45 1.55 -4.59 10.93
N LEU A 46 1.07 -5.66 10.29
CA LEU A 46 0.63 -6.86 10.99
C LEU A 46 1.74 -7.53 11.79
N THR A 47 2.96 -7.58 11.23
CA THR A 47 4.14 -8.15 11.90
C THR A 47 4.46 -7.38 13.17
N LEU A 48 4.53 -6.05 13.08
CA LEU A 48 4.83 -5.19 14.23
C LEU A 48 3.68 -5.16 15.24
N LEU A 49 2.44 -5.09 14.77
CA LEU A 49 1.24 -5.11 15.61
C LEU A 49 1.12 -6.41 16.42
N THR A 50 1.46 -7.55 15.82
CA THR A 50 1.46 -8.85 16.52
C THR A 50 2.58 -8.94 17.53
N THR A 51 3.75 -8.37 17.22
CA THR A 51 4.93 -8.44 18.08
C THR A 51 4.88 -7.43 19.24
N TYR A 52 4.30 -6.25 18.99
CA TYR A 52 4.24 -5.13 19.92
C TYR A 52 2.85 -4.51 20.00
N PRO A 53 1.79 -5.25 20.36
CA PRO A 53 0.40 -4.79 20.28
C PRO A 53 0.15 -3.49 21.04
N ASP A 54 0.77 -3.34 22.23
CA ASP A 54 0.54 -2.16 23.06
C ASP A 54 1.11 -0.87 22.46
N SER A 55 2.18 -0.95 21.67
CA SER A 55 2.76 0.21 21.00
C SER A 55 1.82 0.83 19.96
N PHE A 56 0.86 0.06 19.47
CA PHE A 56 -0.09 0.49 18.43
C PHE A 56 -1.45 0.94 18.95
N ARG A 57 -1.72 0.79 20.25
CA ARG A 57 -3.02 1.16 20.84
C ARG A 57 -3.36 2.64 20.67
N ALA A 58 -2.36 3.51 20.83
CA ALA A 58 -2.53 4.95 20.63
C ALA A 58 -2.87 5.31 19.16
N TYR A 59 -2.58 4.41 18.22
CA TYR A 59 -2.80 4.59 16.78
C TYR A 59 -4.00 3.79 16.26
N ALA A 60 -4.79 3.16 17.13
CA ALA A 60 -5.92 2.31 16.74
C ALA A 60 -6.87 3.02 15.79
N GLU A 61 -7.23 4.28 16.06
CA GLU A 61 -8.10 5.09 15.21
C GLU A 61 -7.53 5.23 13.79
N ARG A 62 -6.25 5.56 13.65
CA ARG A 62 -5.58 5.66 12.34
C ARG A 62 -5.56 4.32 11.60
N ILE A 63 -5.35 3.22 12.32
CA ILE A 63 -5.34 1.87 11.73
C ILE A 63 -6.75 1.50 11.22
N THR A 64 -7.80 1.97 11.88
CA THR A 64 -9.19 1.72 11.47
C THR A 64 -9.60 2.48 10.22
N GLU A 65 -8.93 3.59 9.91
CA GLU A 65 -9.19 4.41 8.73
C GLU A 65 -8.44 3.91 7.48
N VAL A 66 -7.57 2.91 7.62
CA VAL A 66 -6.85 2.30 6.49
C VAL A 66 -7.83 1.58 5.56
N GLU A 67 -7.80 1.91 4.28
CA GLU A 67 -8.51 1.15 3.25
C GLU A 67 -7.65 -0.04 2.81
N TRP A 68 -7.80 -1.16 3.48
CA TRP A 68 -7.00 -2.36 3.27
C TRP A 68 -7.13 -2.93 1.84
N VAL A 69 -6.05 -3.46 1.31
CA VAL A 69 -6.05 -4.23 0.05
C VAL A 69 -6.54 -5.65 0.32
N ASP A 70 -6.09 -6.24 1.42
CA ASP A 70 -6.50 -7.58 1.85
C ASP A 70 -7.43 -7.49 3.08
N ALA A 71 -8.69 -7.84 2.89
CA ALA A 71 -9.69 -7.88 3.98
C ALA A 71 -9.29 -8.83 5.13
N ARG A 72 -8.44 -9.82 4.88
CA ARG A 72 -7.90 -10.70 5.93
C ARG A 72 -6.94 -9.93 6.83
N SER A 73 -6.11 -9.07 6.24
CA SER A 73 -5.19 -8.18 6.98
C SER A 73 -5.96 -7.26 7.92
N GLU A 74 -7.05 -6.66 7.45
CA GLU A 74 -7.96 -5.86 8.27
C GLU A 74 -8.51 -6.66 9.45
N THR A 75 -9.05 -7.84 9.19
CA THR A 75 -9.63 -8.71 10.23
C THR A 75 -8.60 -9.11 11.28
N ILE A 76 -7.37 -9.42 10.87
CA ILE A 76 -6.26 -9.72 11.77
C ILE A 76 -5.91 -8.51 12.63
N ALA A 77 -5.74 -7.32 12.02
CA ALA A 77 -5.41 -6.10 12.75
C ALA A 77 -6.44 -5.78 13.83
N TRP A 78 -7.73 -5.88 13.50
CA TRP A 78 -8.81 -5.68 14.45
C TRP A 78 -8.80 -6.68 15.60
N SER A 79 -8.55 -7.95 15.31
CA SER A 79 -8.52 -8.99 16.35
C SER A 79 -7.39 -8.76 17.36
N ILE A 80 -6.23 -8.27 16.87
CA ILE A 80 -5.08 -7.96 17.74
C ILE A 80 -5.35 -6.71 18.57
N LEU A 81 -5.86 -5.64 17.97
CA LEU A 81 -6.20 -4.39 18.68
C LEU A 81 -7.27 -4.59 19.75
N ALA A 82 -8.18 -5.58 19.56
CA ALA A 82 -9.19 -5.93 20.53
C ALA A 82 -8.66 -6.74 21.73
N THR A 83 -7.41 -7.21 21.72
CA THR A 83 -6.81 -7.92 22.86
C THR A 83 -6.58 -6.98 24.04
N PRO A 84 -6.57 -7.48 25.29
CA PRO A 84 -6.23 -6.67 26.47
C PRO A 84 -4.84 -6.06 26.41
N GLU A 85 -4.62 -4.96 27.12
CA GLU A 85 -3.30 -4.39 27.34
C GLU A 85 -2.39 -5.40 28.06
N GLY A 86 -1.12 -5.44 27.68
CA GLY A 86 -0.14 -6.42 28.19
C GLY A 86 -0.25 -7.79 27.54
N THR A 87 -1.00 -7.94 26.44
CA THR A 87 -1.10 -9.19 25.70
C THR A 87 0.25 -9.60 25.13
N ALA A 88 0.68 -10.82 25.44
CA ALA A 88 1.92 -11.35 24.89
C ALA A 88 1.82 -11.60 23.37
N PRO A 89 2.95 -11.52 22.61
CA PRO A 89 2.93 -11.74 21.15
C PRO A 89 2.31 -13.08 20.72
N ALA A 90 2.50 -14.13 21.54
CA ALA A 90 1.92 -15.45 21.27
C ALA A 90 0.39 -15.45 21.36
N ASP A 91 -0.17 -14.70 22.32
CA ASP A 91 -1.62 -14.58 22.51
C ASP A 91 -2.24 -13.66 21.44
N ALA A 92 -1.53 -12.58 21.04
CA ALA A 92 -1.91 -11.74 19.91
C ALA A 92 -1.97 -12.57 18.61
N MET A 93 -0.97 -13.42 18.36
CA MET A 93 -0.98 -14.35 17.24
C MET A 93 -2.11 -15.39 17.35
N ALA A 94 -2.42 -15.87 18.55
CA ALA A 94 -3.55 -16.79 18.75
C ALA A 94 -4.89 -16.13 18.44
N ALA A 95 -5.08 -14.85 18.83
CA ALA A 95 -6.26 -14.07 18.46
C ALA A 95 -6.36 -13.88 16.95
N ALA A 96 -5.26 -13.56 16.27
CA ALA A 96 -5.21 -13.43 14.82
C ALA A 96 -5.59 -14.75 14.11
N ARG A 97 -5.07 -15.89 14.57
CA ARG A 97 -5.39 -17.22 14.00
C ARG A 97 -6.84 -17.63 14.25
N ALA A 98 -7.46 -17.18 15.32
CA ALA A 98 -8.85 -17.47 15.62
C ALA A 98 -9.81 -16.89 14.56
N VAL A 99 -9.44 -15.77 13.95
CA VAL A 99 -10.24 -15.09 12.90
C VAL A 99 -9.73 -15.39 11.48
N CYS A 100 -8.44 -15.68 11.33
CA CYS A 100 -7.81 -16.00 10.05
C CYS A 100 -6.78 -17.12 10.24
N PRO A 101 -7.07 -18.37 9.82
CA PRO A 101 -6.13 -19.49 9.96
C PRO A 101 -4.76 -19.25 9.31
N GLU A 102 -4.71 -18.47 8.21
CA GLU A 102 -3.50 -18.11 7.47
C GLU A 102 -2.73 -16.93 8.09
N ALA A 103 -3.17 -16.38 9.22
CA ALA A 103 -2.57 -15.20 9.85
C ALA A 103 -1.04 -15.33 10.03
N ALA A 104 -0.54 -16.53 10.35
CA ALA A 104 0.90 -16.76 10.51
C ALA A 104 1.69 -16.53 9.20
N GLN A 105 1.09 -16.79 8.04
CA GLN A 105 1.73 -16.57 6.74
C GLN A 105 1.74 -15.08 6.39
N LEU A 106 0.61 -14.40 6.63
CA LEU A 106 0.48 -12.96 6.37
C LEU A 106 1.39 -12.14 7.28
N VAL A 107 1.41 -12.44 8.58
CA VAL A 107 2.30 -11.79 9.56
C VAL A 107 3.77 -12.09 9.27
N GLY A 108 4.12 -13.34 8.90
CA GLY A 108 5.51 -13.74 8.65
C GLY A 108 6.09 -13.23 7.33
N SER A 109 5.31 -12.58 6.48
CA SER A 109 5.77 -12.02 5.20
C SER A 109 6.29 -10.58 5.31
N GLY A 110 6.20 -9.94 6.46
CA GLY A 110 6.79 -8.63 6.72
C GLY A 110 8.33 -8.68 6.69
N LEU A 111 8.96 -7.68 6.05
CA LEU A 111 10.41 -7.61 5.89
C LEU A 111 11.14 -7.26 7.18
N LEU A 112 10.47 -6.57 8.11
CA LEU A 112 11.04 -6.08 9.37
C LEU A 112 10.99 -7.10 10.51
N SER A 113 10.42 -8.27 10.30
CA SER A 113 10.38 -9.34 11.31
C SER A 113 11.78 -9.77 11.80
N ALA A 114 12.83 -9.38 11.08
CA ALA A 114 14.24 -9.61 11.47
C ALA A 114 14.81 -8.55 12.41
N THR A 115 14.15 -7.40 12.60
CA THR A 115 14.63 -6.38 13.54
C THR A 115 14.07 -6.66 14.92
N SER A 116 14.93 -7.18 15.82
CA SER A 116 14.62 -7.47 17.22
C SER A 116 14.46 -6.21 18.11
N LYS A 117 14.40 -5.03 17.51
CA LYS A 117 14.26 -3.76 18.22
C LYS A 117 12.78 -3.37 18.33
N HIS A 118 12.41 -2.91 19.52
CA HIS A 118 11.08 -2.33 19.76
C HIS A 118 10.85 -1.13 18.82
N PRO A 119 9.70 -1.04 18.11
CA PRO A 119 9.44 0.07 17.21
C PRO A 119 9.36 1.38 18.02
N THR A 120 10.02 2.41 17.51
CA THR A 120 9.88 3.76 18.05
C THR A 120 8.59 4.39 17.54
N GLU A 121 8.13 5.45 18.20
CA GLU A 121 7.00 6.25 17.75
C GLU A 121 7.20 6.72 16.30
N THR A 122 8.41 7.20 15.97
CA THR A 122 8.77 7.61 14.58
C THR A 122 8.64 6.47 13.58
N ASN A 123 9.00 5.23 13.96
CA ASN A 123 8.84 4.06 13.07
C ASN A 123 7.36 3.76 12.79
N ILE A 124 6.52 3.84 13.83
CA ILE A 124 5.08 3.60 13.72
C ILE A 124 4.43 4.68 12.85
N GLU A 125 4.73 5.94 13.11
CA GLU A 125 4.20 7.06 12.31
C GLU A 125 4.62 6.96 10.85
N PHE A 126 5.89 6.69 10.57
CA PHE A 126 6.39 6.48 9.20
C PHE A 126 5.62 5.38 8.45
N LEU A 127 5.38 4.24 9.12
CA LEU A 127 4.64 3.13 8.52
C LEU A 127 3.18 3.50 8.25
N LEU A 128 2.52 4.17 9.19
CA LEU A 128 1.13 4.61 9.03
C LEU A 128 1.00 5.71 7.96
N ASP A 129 1.92 6.67 7.92
CA ASP A 129 1.96 7.71 6.88
C ASP A 129 2.20 7.09 5.49
N THR A 130 3.05 6.06 5.41
CA THR A 130 3.30 5.33 4.16
C THR A 130 2.05 4.56 3.71
N LEU A 131 1.33 3.92 4.61
CA LEU A 131 0.05 3.24 4.33
C LEU A 131 -1.00 4.24 3.86
N GLU A 132 -1.17 5.35 4.56
CA GLU A 132 -2.09 6.41 4.19
C GLU A 132 -1.75 6.99 2.81
N LEU A 133 -0.47 7.17 2.51
CA LEU A 133 0.01 7.64 1.21
C LEU A 133 -0.43 6.70 0.08
N TYR A 134 -0.23 5.39 0.22
CA TYR A 134 -0.64 4.42 -0.79
C TYR A 134 -2.15 4.34 -0.93
N THR A 135 -2.88 4.32 0.18
CA THR A 135 -4.35 4.37 0.21
C THR A 135 -4.88 5.59 -0.54
N THR A 136 -4.35 6.78 -0.22
CA THR A 136 -4.80 8.04 -0.83
C THR A 136 -4.47 8.10 -2.32
N ARG A 137 -3.28 7.62 -2.73
CA ARG A 137 -2.91 7.49 -4.15
C ARG A 137 -3.84 6.54 -4.90
N ARG A 138 -4.22 5.40 -4.31
CA ARG A 138 -5.16 4.44 -4.91
C ARG A 138 -6.55 5.06 -5.07
N ARG A 139 -7.05 5.73 -4.03
CA ARG A 139 -8.33 6.45 -4.06
C ARG A 139 -8.35 7.54 -5.13
N MET A 140 -7.30 8.36 -5.20
CA MET A 140 -7.18 9.40 -6.23
C MET A 140 -7.16 8.81 -7.64
N LYS A 141 -6.40 7.73 -7.88
CA LYS A 141 -6.35 7.03 -9.18
C LYS A 141 -7.73 6.51 -9.58
N THR A 142 -8.47 5.91 -8.65
CA THR A 142 -9.84 5.43 -8.87
C THR A 142 -10.79 6.59 -9.19
N ALA A 143 -10.71 7.70 -8.44
CA ALA A 143 -11.52 8.89 -8.69
C ALA A 143 -11.26 9.47 -10.08
N GLN A 144 -10.00 9.59 -10.50
CA GLN A 144 -9.61 10.05 -11.83
C GLN A 144 -10.12 9.11 -12.94
N ALA A 145 -10.03 7.80 -12.75
CA ALA A 145 -10.55 6.83 -13.70
C ALA A 145 -12.07 6.97 -13.86
N ARG A 146 -12.82 7.11 -12.76
CA ARG A 146 -14.27 7.34 -12.77
C ARG A 146 -14.65 8.64 -13.48
N LEU A 147 -13.91 9.73 -13.24
CA LEU A 147 -14.14 11.02 -13.91
C LEU A 147 -13.94 10.93 -15.43
N ARG A 148 -13.01 10.09 -15.91
CA ARG A 148 -12.72 9.90 -17.32
C ARG A 148 -13.71 8.96 -18.00
N SER A 149 -14.09 7.87 -17.37
CA SER A 149 -14.87 6.78 -17.98
C SER A 149 -16.37 6.98 -17.87
N ASN A 150 -16.88 7.62 -16.81
CA ASN A 150 -18.32 7.70 -16.57
C ASN A 150 -18.95 8.96 -17.19
N ARG A 151 -19.46 8.81 -18.41
CA ARG A 151 -20.16 9.89 -19.15
C ARG A 151 -21.57 10.15 -18.63
N SER A 152 -22.17 9.21 -17.87
CA SER A 152 -23.53 9.34 -17.32
C SER A 152 -23.57 9.92 -15.92
N MET A 153 -22.41 10.27 -15.33
CA MET A 153 -22.32 10.88 -14.02
C MET A 153 -22.99 12.26 -14.01
N SER A 154 -23.79 12.55 -12.98
CA SER A 154 -24.39 13.86 -12.80
C SER A 154 -23.33 14.96 -12.59
N SER A 155 -23.71 16.22 -12.82
CA SER A 155 -22.81 17.36 -12.59
C SER A 155 -22.38 17.48 -11.14
N ASP A 156 -23.28 17.17 -10.20
CA ASP A 156 -23.00 17.28 -8.76
C ASP A 156 -22.08 16.18 -8.29
N GLU A 157 -22.31 14.92 -8.69
CA GLU A 157 -21.39 13.79 -8.41
C GLU A 157 -19.99 14.05 -8.99
N ARG A 158 -19.91 14.59 -10.21
CA ARG A 158 -18.64 14.95 -10.85
C ARG A 158 -17.90 16.02 -10.07
N ARG A 159 -18.62 17.04 -9.60
CA ARG A 159 -18.06 18.13 -8.79
C ARG A 159 -17.55 17.61 -7.46
N GLU A 160 -18.31 16.78 -6.78
CA GLU A 160 -17.95 16.20 -5.49
C GLU A 160 -16.69 15.31 -5.61
N LEU A 161 -16.65 14.46 -6.63
CA LEU A 161 -15.49 13.61 -6.91
C LEU A 161 -14.25 14.42 -7.28
N ALA A 162 -14.40 15.55 -8.00
CA ALA A 162 -13.29 16.46 -8.32
C ALA A 162 -12.77 17.17 -7.07
N ILE A 163 -13.65 17.61 -6.17
CA ILE A 163 -13.26 18.19 -4.88
C ILE A 163 -12.48 17.17 -4.04
N GLN A 164 -12.97 15.93 -3.96
CA GLN A 164 -12.27 14.86 -3.24
C GLN A 164 -10.90 14.57 -3.85
N ALA A 165 -10.79 14.45 -5.16
CA ALA A 165 -9.50 14.26 -5.83
C ALA A 165 -8.51 15.40 -5.58
N THR A 166 -8.99 16.63 -5.44
CA THR A 166 -8.15 17.79 -5.10
C THR A 166 -7.65 17.71 -3.66
N ARG A 167 -8.51 17.32 -2.72
CA ARG A 167 -8.12 17.10 -1.32
C ARG A 167 -7.10 15.97 -1.20
N ASP A 168 -7.34 14.85 -1.89
CA ASP A 168 -6.41 13.72 -1.91
C ASP A 168 -5.05 14.12 -2.51
N ALA A 169 -5.02 14.95 -3.56
CA ALA A 169 -3.78 15.47 -4.14
C ALA A 169 -2.99 16.37 -3.17
N ALA A 170 -3.67 17.17 -2.36
CA ALA A 170 -3.03 17.98 -1.31
C ALA A 170 -2.47 17.06 -0.21
N ARG A 171 -3.26 16.10 0.26
CA ARG A 171 -2.85 15.14 1.30
C ARG A 171 -1.66 14.29 0.87
N ILE A 172 -1.61 13.84 -0.38
CA ILE A 172 -0.47 13.11 -0.94
C ILE A 172 0.83 13.93 -0.79
N ARG A 173 0.82 15.22 -1.10
CA ARG A 173 2.03 16.05 -0.99
C ARG A 173 2.50 16.20 0.46
N GLU A 174 1.57 16.35 1.40
CA GLU A 174 1.90 16.39 2.83
C GLU A 174 2.54 15.10 3.30
N LEU A 175 1.95 13.95 2.92
CA LEU A 175 2.48 12.64 3.28
C LEU A 175 3.82 12.33 2.60
N GLU A 176 4.01 12.73 1.34
CA GLU A 176 5.30 12.61 0.65
C GLU A 176 6.39 13.38 1.40
N GLN A 177 6.11 14.61 1.83
CA GLN A 177 7.05 15.39 2.64
C GLN A 177 7.34 14.77 4.00
N ALA A 178 6.33 14.21 4.66
CA ALA A 178 6.50 13.52 5.93
C ALA A 178 7.36 12.26 5.78
N VAL A 179 7.09 11.45 4.77
CA VAL A 179 7.83 10.20 4.50
C VAL A 179 9.26 10.46 4.01
N GLU A 180 9.47 11.46 3.11
CA GLU A 180 10.80 11.81 2.59
C GLU A 180 11.68 12.48 3.66
N GLY A 181 11.10 13.20 4.61
CA GLY A 181 11.82 13.87 5.70
C GLY A 181 12.39 12.91 6.74
N ILE A 182 11.89 11.69 6.77
CA ILE A 182 12.39 10.61 7.64
C ILE A 182 13.32 9.77 6.78
N ALA A 183 14.65 9.91 6.97
CA ALA A 183 15.61 8.95 6.43
C ALA A 183 15.16 7.56 6.92
N ASP A 184 14.94 6.62 5.98
CA ASP A 184 14.36 5.29 6.22
C ASP A 184 14.77 4.75 7.61
N PRO A 185 13.88 4.80 8.62
CA PRO A 185 14.24 4.52 10.00
C PRO A 185 14.57 3.05 10.25
N PHE A 186 14.44 2.21 9.22
CA PHE A 186 14.70 0.78 9.24
C PHE A 186 16.03 0.41 8.54
N ARG A 187 16.77 1.40 8.04
CA ARG A 187 18.08 1.19 7.37
C ARG A 187 19.30 1.35 8.27
N GLU A 188 19.15 1.58 9.56
CA GLU A 188 20.26 1.58 10.51
C GLU A 188 20.60 0.18 11.02
#